data_28e3fa59610700408fb1c4d3bf616d64
#
_entry.id   28e3fa59610700408fb1c4d3bf616d64
#
_cell.length_a   1.000
_cell.length_b   1.000
_cell.length_c   1.000
_cell.angle_alpha   90.00
_cell.angle_beta   90.00
_cell.angle_gamma   90.00
#
_symmetry.space_group_name_H-M   'P 1'
#
loop_
_entity.id
_entity.type
_entity.pdbx_description
1 polymer ?
#
loop_
_entity_poly.entity_id
_entity_poly.type
_entity_poly.pdbx_seq_one_letter_code
_entity_poly.pdbx_strand_id
1 'polypeptide(L)'
;MGRYEDILWYSFGADVPEVTIYPLADVHLGAEGADLPAFYKLIEKIKSEPNTYVTIQGDMIDNGTRNSVTNVFKATMPPSQQKREMAKALEPIRDKILCLLPGNHCRRSGKDADDDPMYDIAAKLDLEDKYREDIAFIRIGLGKKRGHSGDGKPYSYLLACVHGAGGGALPGAGVNRADRFMNSMDGVDVFIQGHTHKPFALRGSKLVIDAQNKRVTRRPTLTMCAGAWLG
;
A
#
# COMPACT_ATOMS: atom_id res chain seq x y z
N MET A 1 -4.57 25.77 2.60
CA MET A 1 -3.71 24.73 3.21
C MET A 1 -4.59 23.49 3.32
N GLY A 2 -4.36 22.47 2.49
CA GLY A 2 -5.13 21.23 2.53
C GLY A 2 -4.97 20.55 3.90
N ARG A 3 -6.05 20.01 4.45
CA ARG A 3 -5.98 19.12 5.59
C ARG A 3 -5.26 17.87 5.10
N TYR A 4 -4.10 17.56 5.67
CA TYR A 4 -3.51 16.24 5.46
C TYR A 4 -4.39 15.21 6.13
N GLU A 5 -4.54 14.05 5.50
CA GLU A 5 -5.33 12.94 6.02
C GLU A 5 -4.78 12.46 7.35
N ASP A 6 -5.66 12.00 8.24
CA ASP A 6 -5.27 11.51 9.54
C ASP A 6 -4.42 10.24 9.42
N ILE A 7 -3.43 10.09 10.29
CA ILE A 7 -2.57 8.92 10.35
C ILE A 7 -3.40 7.72 10.82
N LEU A 8 -3.36 6.63 10.08
CA LEU A 8 -3.89 5.34 10.51
C LEU A 8 -3.00 4.76 11.61
N TRP A 9 -3.61 4.37 12.71
CA TRP A 9 -2.88 4.00 13.91
C TRP A 9 -3.14 2.55 14.31
N TYR A 10 -2.09 1.72 14.28
CA TYR A 10 -2.17 0.32 14.70
C TYR A 10 -1.19 0.06 15.83
N SER A 11 -1.68 -0.61 16.89
CA SER A 11 -0.88 -1.01 18.04
C SER A 11 -1.04 -2.50 18.27
N PHE A 12 0.04 -3.22 18.11
CA PHE A 12 0.09 -4.65 18.40
C PHE A 12 0.56 -4.89 19.82
N GLY A 13 0.13 -6.00 20.43
CA GLY A 13 0.43 -6.31 21.81
C GLY A 13 1.93 -6.37 22.12
N ALA A 14 2.26 -6.20 23.39
CA ALA A 14 3.67 -6.23 23.84
C ALA A 14 4.33 -7.61 23.66
N ASP A 15 3.52 -8.64 23.54
CA ASP A 15 3.84 -10.04 23.30
C ASP A 15 4.00 -10.40 21.83
N VAL A 16 3.63 -9.48 20.91
CA VAL A 16 3.81 -9.66 19.46
C VAL A 16 5.23 -9.23 19.07
N PRO A 17 6.14 -10.18 18.81
CA PRO A 17 7.53 -9.86 18.52
C PRO A 17 7.75 -9.39 17.09
N GLU A 18 6.88 -9.80 16.17
CA GLU A 18 7.01 -9.57 14.74
C GLU A 18 5.64 -9.40 14.08
N VAL A 19 5.60 -8.51 13.10
CA VAL A 19 4.46 -8.29 12.21
C VAL A 19 4.96 -8.32 10.77
N THR A 20 4.34 -9.13 9.94
CA THR A 20 4.61 -9.19 8.50
C THR A 20 3.60 -8.33 7.75
N ILE A 21 4.08 -7.46 6.87
CA ILE A 21 3.21 -6.61 6.02
C ILE A 21 3.51 -6.91 4.57
N TYR A 22 2.49 -7.39 3.83
CA TYR A 22 2.56 -7.57 2.39
C TYR A 22 2.03 -6.31 1.69
N PRO A 23 2.85 -5.60 0.90
CA PRO A 23 2.35 -4.60 -0.03
C PRO A 23 1.66 -5.31 -1.19
N LEU A 24 0.43 -4.92 -1.48
CA LEU A 24 -0.42 -5.50 -2.52
C LEU A 24 -0.86 -4.41 -3.49
N ALA A 25 -0.45 -4.51 -4.74
CA ALA A 25 -0.76 -3.56 -5.80
C ALA A 25 -0.90 -4.27 -7.15
N ASP A 26 -1.46 -3.57 -8.12
CA ASP A 26 -1.38 -3.90 -9.55
C ASP A 26 -1.85 -5.33 -9.87
N VAL A 27 -2.98 -5.75 -9.27
CA VAL A 27 -3.59 -7.07 -9.52
C VAL A 27 -4.31 -7.09 -10.87
N HIS A 28 -4.88 -5.95 -11.26
CA HIS A 28 -5.60 -5.77 -12.51
C HIS A 28 -6.66 -6.86 -12.77
N LEU A 29 -7.42 -7.22 -11.74
CA LEU A 29 -8.53 -8.16 -11.89
C LEU A 29 -9.45 -7.70 -13.04
N GLY A 30 -9.65 -8.58 -14.02
CA GLY A 30 -10.37 -8.28 -15.25
C GLY A 30 -9.50 -8.12 -16.47
N ALA A 31 -8.19 -7.90 -16.32
CA ALA A 31 -7.24 -7.97 -17.43
C ALA A 31 -7.00 -9.43 -17.86
N GLU A 32 -6.80 -9.65 -19.18
CA GLU A 32 -6.53 -10.98 -19.77
C GLU A 32 -5.28 -11.65 -19.19
N GLY A 33 -4.24 -10.86 -18.84
CA GLY A 33 -2.95 -11.36 -18.35
C GLY A 33 -2.82 -11.40 -16.82
N ALA A 34 -3.89 -11.21 -16.04
CA ALA A 34 -3.80 -11.22 -14.59
C ALA A 34 -3.57 -12.63 -14.03
N ASP A 35 -2.51 -12.83 -13.26
CA ASP A 35 -2.22 -14.10 -12.55
C ASP A 35 -3.06 -14.22 -11.28
N LEU A 36 -4.34 -14.44 -11.46
CA LEU A 36 -5.29 -14.61 -10.37
C LEU A 36 -5.02 -15.86 -9.51
N PRO A 37 -4.58 -17.00 -10.05
CA PRO A 37 -4.20 -18.16 -9.22
C PRO A 37 -3.11 -17.82 -8.21
N ALA A 38 -2.05 -17.11 -8.60
CA ALA A 38 -1.00 -16.69 -7.67
C ALA A 38 -1.52 -15.65 -6.66
N PHE A 39 -2.39 -14.72 -7.08
CA PHE A 39 -3.04 -13.77 -6.18
C PHE A 39 -3.88 -14.47 -5.12
N TYR A 40 -4.78 -15.38 -5.49
CA TYR A 40 -5.61 -16.12 -4.52
C TYR A 40 -4.77 -16.99 -3.57
N LYS A 41 -3.68 -17.58 -4.07
CA LYS A 41 -2.74 -18.32 -3.21
C LYS A 41 -2.12 -17.42 -2.13
N LEU A 42 -1.77 -16.16 -2.48
CA LEU A 42 -1.28 -15.19 -1.49
C LEU A 42 -2.38 -14.83 -0.48
N ILE A 43 -3.63 -14.61 -0.92
CA ILE A 43 -4.76 -14.33 -0.01
C ILE A 43 -4.92 -15.45 1.02
N GLU A 44 -4.91 -16.72 0.61
CA GLU A 44 -5.02 -17.85 1.53
C GLU A 44 -3.80 -17.94 2.48
N LYS A 45 -2.61 -17.63 2.00
CA LYS A 45 -1.41 -17.53 2.85
C LYS A 45 -1.59 -16.46 3.92
N ILE A 46 -1.94 -15.23 3.55
CA ILE A 46 -2.16 -14.12 4.49
C ILE A 46 -3.25 -14.47 5.51
N LYS A 47 -4.35 -15.10 5.06
CA LYS A 47 -5.44 -15.53 5.91
C LYS A 47 -4.96 -16.50 7.00
N SER A 48 -4.13 -17.48 6.65
CA SER A 48 -3.66 -18.54 7.53
C SER A 48 -2.54 -18.10 8.49
N GLU A 49 -1.73 -17.12 8.13
CA GLU A 49 -0.59 -16.68 8.93
C GLU A 49 -0.99 -15.68 10.02
N PRO A 50 -0.66 -15.88 11.29
CA PRO A 50 -0.89 -14.90 12.35
C PRO A 50 0.03 -13.68 12.14
N ASN A 51 -0.37 -12.54 12.71
CA ASN A 51 0.41 -11.30 12.68
C ASN A 51 0.84 -10.84 11.26
N THR A 52 0.08 -11.24 10.26
CA THR A 52 0.30 -10.91 8.84
C THR A 52 -0.79 -9.97 8.37
N TYR A 53 -0.38 -8.87 7.77
CA TYR A 53 -1.26 -7.76 7.35
C TYR A 53 -0.93 -7.33 5.92
N VAL A 54 -1.79 -6.50 5.32
CA VAL A 54 -1.60 -5.98 3.97
C VAL A 54 -1.82 -4.48 3.91
N THR A 55 -1.09 -3.83 3.03
CA THR A 55 -1.36 -2.48 2.55
C THR A 55 -1.72 -2.57 1.07
N ILE A 56 -2.78 -1.90 0.63
CA ILE A 56 -3.25 -1.95 -0.77
C ILE A 56 -2.91 -0.63 -1.45
N GLN A 57 -2.02 -0.70 -2.47
CA GLN A 57 -1.50 0.46 -3.19
C GLN A 57 -2.17 0.67 -4.58
N GLY A 58 -3.41 0.26 -4.75
CA GLY A 58 -4.19 0.54 -5.95
C GLY A 58 -4.02 -0.43 -7.10
N ASP A 59 -4.71 -0.13 -8.19
CA ASP A 59 -4.82 -0.93 -9.41
C ASP A 59 -5.19 -2.41 -9.16
N MET A 60 -6.08 -2.62 -8.18
CA MET A 60 -6.60 -3.95 -7.84
C MET A 60 -7.50 -4.51 -8.95
N ILE A 61 -8.17 -3.63 -9.71
CA ILE A 61 -8.99 -3.97 -10.85
C ILE A 61 -8.50 -3.26 -12.10
N ASP A 62 -8.73 -3.85 -13.28
CA ASP A 62 -8.33 -3.25 -14.56
C ASP A 62 -9.17 -2.01 -14.91
N ASN A 63 -10.45 -2.02 -14.56
CA ASN A 63 -11.36 -0.88 -14.74
C ASN A 63 -11.30 -0.24 -16.13
N GLY A 64 -11.30 -1.05 -17.18
CA GLY A 64 -11.26 -0.56 -18.55
C GLY A 64 -12.52 0.21 -18.91
N THR A 65 -12.37 1.49 -19.29
CA THR A 65 -13.43 2.35 -19.84
C THR A 65 -13.22 2.55 -21.34
N ARG A 66 -14.20 3.14 -22.03
CA ARG A 66 -14.08 3.43 -23.48
C ARG A 66 -12.88 4.33 -23.81
N ASN A 67 -12.45 5.16 -22.86
CA ASN A 67 -11.34 6.09 -23.00
C ASN A 67 -9.99 5.49 -22.55
N SER A 68 -9.99 4.22 -22.14
CA SER A 68 -8.77 3.54 -21.72
C SER A 68 -7.89 3.21 -22.93
N VAL A 69 -6.57 3.24 -22.70
CA VAL A 69 -5.59 2.79 -23.70
C VAL A 69 -5.68 1.27 -23.90
N THR A 70 -6.12 0.52 -22.88
CA THR A 70 -6.31 -0.92 -22.94
C THR A 70 -7.51 -1.29 -23.81
N ASN A 71 -7.42 -2.42 -24.52
CA ASN A 71 -8.52 -2.93 -25.33
C ASN A 71 -9.63 -3.49 -24.41
N VAL A 72 -10.68 -2.70 -24.20
CA VAL A 72 -11.81 -3.07 -23.31
C VAL A 72 -12.54 -4.35 -23.76
N PHE A 73 -12.43 -4.73 -25.03
CA PHE A 73 -13.01 -5.98 -25.55
C PHE A 73 -12.23 -7.24 -25.14
N LYS A 74 -11.01 -7.07 -24.60
CA LYS A 74 -10.21 -8.15 -24.02
C LYS A 74 -10.40 -8.32 -22.51
N ALA A 75 -11.19 -7.44 -21.89
CA ALA A 75 -11.51 -7.57 -20.47
C ALA A 75 -12.30 -8.85 -20.21
N THR A 76 -11.91 -9.63 -19.22
CA THR A 76 -12.55 -10.91 -18.86
C THR A 76 -13.91 -10.71 -18.17
N MET A 77 -14.14 -9.51 -17.63
CA MET A 77 -15.41 -9.11 -17.00
C MET A 77 -15.57 -7.58 -16.97
N PRO A 78 -16.80 -7.06 -16.92
CA PRO A 78 -17.04 -5.61 -16.85
C PRO A 78 -16.63 -5.01 -15.51
N PRO A 79 -16.29 -3.70 -15.44
CA PRO A 79 -15.81 -3.03 -14.22
C PRO A 79 -16.71 -3.22 -12.99
N SER A 80 -18.03 -3.18 -13.16
CA SER A 80 -18.98 -3.40 -12.06
C SER A 80 -18.86 -4.81 -11.44
N GLN A 81 -18.53 -5.81 -12.24
CA GLN A 81 -18.26 -7.17 -11.76
C GLN A 81 -16.88 -7.26 -11.12
N GLN A 82 -15.86 -6.61 -11.71
CA GLN A 82 -14.52 -6.56 -11.13
C GLN A 82 -14.54 -6.02 -9.70
N LYS A 83 -15.31 -4.94 -9.43
CA LYS A 83 -15.48 -4.39 -8.06
C LYS A 83 -16.04 -5.42 -7.09
N ARG A 84 -17.06 -6.18 -7.50
CA ARG A 84 -17.69 -7.21 -6.65
C ARG A 84 -16.75 -8.39 -6.39
N GLU A 85 -16.10 -8.87 -7.44
CA GLU A 85 -15.20 -10.04 -7.32
C GLU A 85 -13.94 -9.69 -6.52
N MET A 86 -13.39 -8.46 -6.66
CA MET A 86 -12.27 -8.01 -5.84
C MET A 86 -12.66 -7.89 -4.36
N ALA A 87 -13.82 -7.32 -4.04
CA ALA A 87 -14.31 -7.28 -2.66
C ALA A 87 -14.44 -8.68 -2.05
N LYS A 88 -15.03 -9.65 -2.80
CA LYS A 88 -15.09 -11.05 -2.37
C LYS A 88 -13.71 -11.68 -2.16
N ALA A 89 -12.75 -11.37 -3.03
CA ALA A 89 -11.40 -11.90 -2.92
C ALA A 89 -10.67 -11.39 -1.67
N LEU A 90 -10.92 -10.15 -1.28
CA LEU A 90 -10.31 -9.51 -0.11
C LEU A 90 -11.06 -9.80 1.21
N GLU A 91 -12.33 -10.20 1.16
CA GLU A 91 -13.16 -10.47 2.35
C GLU A 91 -12.48 -11.43 3.36
N PRO A 92 -11.83 -12.54 2.95
CA PRO A 92 -11.18 -13.45 3.90
C PRO A 92 -10.04 -12.82 4.71
N ILE A 93 -9.54 -11.67 4.28
CA ILE A 93 -8.42 -10.95 4.92
C ILE A 93 -8.79 -9.52 5.33
N ARG A 94 -10.09 -9.15 5.32
CA ARG A 94 -10.54 -7.77 5.57
C ARG A 94 -9.97 -7.17 6.86
N ASP A 95 -9.93 -7.95 7.93
CA ASP A 95 -9.42 -7.50 9.24
C ASP A 95 -7.89 -7.30 9.26
N LYS A 96 -7.20 -7.81 8.25
CA LYS A 96 -5.75 -7.69 8.08
C LYS A 96 -5.36 -6.54 7.12
N ILE A 97 -6.31 -5.87 6.50
CA ILE A 97 -6.07 -4.72 5.64
C ILE A 97 -5.81 -3.49 6.50
N LEU A 98 -4.65 -2.85 6.29
CA LEU A 98 -4.23 -1.66 7.04
C LEU A 98 -4.61 -0.36 6.32
N CYS A 99 -4.60 -0.34 4.99
CA CYS A 99 -5.06 0.79 4.19
C CYS A 99 -5.48 0.35 2.79
N LEU A 100 -6.30 1.16 2.13
CA LEU A 100 -6.69 1.01 0.73
C LEU A 100 -6.47 2.35 0.01
N LEU A 101 -5.80 2.28 -1.13
CA LEU A 101 -5.53 3.42 -2.00
C LEU A 101 -6.05 3.15 -3.41
N PRO A 102 -6.61 4.13 -4.12
CA PRO A 102 -6.93 4.00 -5.52
C PRO A 102 -5.66 4.03 -6.37
N GLY A 103 -5.71 3.39 -7.53
CA GLY A 103 -4.68 3.49 -8.54
C GLY A 103 -5.12 4.38 -9.71
N ASN A 104 -4.26 4.50 -10.72
CA ASN A 104 -4.60 5.29 -11.91
C ASN A 104 -5.73 4.63 -12.74
N HIS A 105 -5.94 3.32 -12.65
CA HIS A 105 -7.07 2.65 -13.28
C HIS A 105 -8.41 3.06 -12.63
N CYS A 106 -8.46 3.20 -11.31
CA CYS A 106 -9.63 3.74 -10.63
C CYS A 106 -9.95 5.17 -11.06
N ARG A 107 -8.93 6.02 -11.21
CA ARG A 107 -9.08 7.43 -11.62
C ARG A 107 -9.64 7.63 -13.05
N ARG A 108 -9.67 6.57 -13.89
CA ARG A 108 -10.31 6.63 -15.22
C ARG A 108 -11.82 6.84 -15.06
N SER A 109 -12.50 6.03 -14.25
CA SER A 109 -13.93 6.18 -13.97
C SER A 109 -14.23 7.48 -13.22
N GLY A 110 -13.36 7.93 -12.32
CA GLY A 110 -13.53 9.19 -11.61
C GLY A 110 -13.63 10.38 -12.56
N LYS A 111 -12.82 10.40 -13.62
CA LYS A 111 -12.89 11.47 -14.65
C LYS A 111 -14.09 11.35 -15.56
N ASP A 112 -14.52 10.13 -15.88
CA ASP A 112 -15.56 9.87 -16.85
C ASP A 112 -16.98 9.91 -16.23
N ALA A 113 -17.12 9.52 -14.95
CA ALA A 113 -18.42 9.27 -14.33
C ALA A 113 -18.48 9.59 -12.82
N ASP A 114 -17.48 10.28 -12.27
CA ASP A 114 -17.38 10.54 -10.82
C ASP A 114 -17.51 9.28 -9.96
N ASP A 115 -16.93 8.16 -10.45
CA ASP A 115 -16.96 6.84 -9.81
C ASP A 115 -15.59 6.50 -9.23
N ASP A 116 -15.53 6.14 -7.95
CA ASP A 116 -14.31 5.64 -7.30
C ASP A 116 -14.42 4.13 -6.99
N PRO A 117 -13.90 3.28 -7.89
CA PRO A 117 -13.98 1.83 -7.72
C PRO A 117 -13.29 1.31 -6.46
N MET A 118 -12.24 1.97 -5.97
CA MET A 118 -11.55 1.50 -4.76
C MET A 118 -12.34 1.88 -3.50
N TYR A 119 -12.96 3.07 -3.48
CA TYR A 119 -13.88 3.43 -2.41
C TYR A 119 -15.09 2.47 -2.36
N ASP A 120 -15.65 2.10 -3.52
CA ASP A 120 -16.73 1.10 -3.58
C ASP A 120 -16.31 -0.27 -3.04
N ILE A 121 -15.06 -0.68 -3.29
CA ILE A 121 -14.51 -1.93 -2.74
C ILE A 121 -14.33 -1.79 -1.23
N ALA A 122 -13.81 -0.66 -0.74
CA ALA A 122 -13.67 -0.39 0.68
C ALA A 122 -15.01 -0.42 1.40
N ALA A 123 -16.04 0.24 0.84
CA ALA A 123 -17.40 0.25 1.38
C ALA A 123 -18.05 -1.14 1.44
N LYS A 124 -17.77 -2.01 0.45
CA LYS A 124 -18.26 -3.41 0.47
C LYS A 124 -17.59 -4.28 1.54
N LEU A 125 -16.45 -3.84 2.04
CA LEU A 125 -15.68 -4.51 3.09
C LEU A 125 -15.87 -3.85 4.46
N ASP A 126 -16.69 -2.79 4.57
CA ASP A 126 -16.81 -1.92 5.76
C ASP A 126 -15.43 -1.39 6.22
N LEU A 127 -14.65 -0.86 5.27
CA LEU A 127 -13.26 -0.37 5.47
C LEU A 127 -13.06 1.06 4.96
N GLU A 128 -14.12 1.87 4.88
CA GLU A 128 -14.03 3.27 4.40
C GLU A 128 -13.11 4.10 5.28
N ASP A 129 -13.05 3.80 6.57
CA ASP A 129 -12.16 4.45 7.53
C ASP A 129 -10.67 4.25 7.22
N LYS A 130 -10.33 3.17 6.47
CA LYS A 130 -8.97 2.84 6.03
C LYS A 130 -8.67 3.28 4.60
N TYR A 131 -9.65 3.81 3.88
CA TYR A 131 -9.46 4.36 2.54
C TYR A 131 -8.76 5.72 2.60
N ARG A 132 -7.84 5.98 1.66
CA ARG A 132 -7.18 7.28 1.44
C ARG A 132 -7.05 7.55 -0.05
N GLU A 133 -7.32 8.80 -0.46
CA GLU A 133 -7.34 9.16 -1.89
C GLU A 133 -5.96 9.15 -2.55
N ASP A 134 -4.94 9.66 -1.87
CA ASP A 134 -3.63 9.89 -2.46
C ASP A 134 -2.50 9.18 -1.73
N ILE A 135 -2.43 9.34 -0.41
CA ILE A 135 -1.38 8.81 0.43
C ILE A 135 -1.95 8.33 1.76
N ALA A 136 -1.54 7.15 2.20
CA ALA A 136 -1.84 6.66 3.53
C ALA A 136 -0.58 6.74 4.41
N PHE A 137 -0.68 7.44 5.52
CA PHE A 137 0.31 7.37 6.59
C PHE A 137 -0.17 6.38 7.64
N ILE A 138 0.68 5.40 7.97
CA ILE A 138 0.34 4.31 8.88
C ILE A 138 1.38 4.25 9.98
N ARG A 139 0.95 4.44 11.23
CA ARG A 139 1.80 4.21 12.38
C ARG A 139 1.60 2.79 12.92
N ILE A 140 2.69 2.06 12.99
CA ILE A 140 2.74 0.72 13.58
C ILE A 140 3.44 0.79 14.93
N GLY A 141 2.73 0.44 16.01
CA GLY A 141 3.31 0.24 17.35
C GLY A 141 3.50 -1.25 17.62
N LEU A 142 4.70 -1.66 18.05
CA LEU A 142 5.07 -3.08 18.19
C LEU A 142 5.93 -3.31 19.43
N GLY A 143 5.62 -4.36 20.18
CA GLY A 143 6.40 -4.80 21.32
C GLY A 143 6.61 -3.73 22.40
N LYS A 144 7.60 -3.94 23.26
CA LYS A 144 8.01 -2.94 24.27
C LYS A 144 9.53 -2.74 24.22
N LYS A 145 9.98 -1.48 24.15
CA LYS A 145 11.37 -1.14 24.40
C LYS A 145 11.69 -1.45 25.86
N ARG A 146 12.80 -2.08 26.15
CA ARG A 146 13.31 -2.22 27.52
C ARG A 146 13.62 -0.82 28.07
N GLY A 147 12.83 -0.36 29.04
CA GLY A 147 13.06 0.87 29.78
C GLY A 147 13.65 0.58 31.15
N HIS A 148 14.32 1.55 31.77
CA HIS A 148 14.85 1.46 33.15
C HIS A 148 13.73 1.26 34.18
N SER A 149 12.48 1.62 33.87
CA SER A 149 11.32 1.59 34.76
C SER A 149 10.30 0.47 34.46
N GLY A 150 10.61 -0.46 33.57
CA GLY A 150 9.66 -1.55 33.20
C GLY A 150 8.52 -1.14 32.27
N ASP A 151 8.17 0.13 32.18
CA ASP A 151 7.12 0.67 31.29
C ASP A 151 7.69 1.12 29.94
N GLY A 152 8.31 0.21 29.22
CA GLY A 152 8.90 0.52 27.91
C GLY A 152 7.86 0.97 26.90
N LYS A 153 8.10 2.10 26.22
CA LYS A 153 7.30 2.53 25.07
C LYS A 153 7.42 1.50 23.93
N PRO A 154 6.36 1.24 23.14
CA PRO A 154 6.45 0.37 21.98
C PRO A 154 7.46 0.92 20.96
N TYR A 155 8.06 0.02 20.17
CA TYR A 155 8.71 0.41 18.93
C TYR A 155 7.65 1.00 18.00
N SER A 156 7.99 2.10 17.34
CA SER A 156 7.06 2.79 16.45
C SER A 156 7.71 2.98 15.10
N TYR A 157 7.01 2.55 14.07
CA TYR A 157 7.38 2.71 12.68
C TYR A 157 6.29 3.51 11.96
N LEU A 158 6.70 4.47 11.12
CA LEU A 158 5.80 5.23 10.27
C LEU A 158 6.00 4.80 8.82
N LEU A 159 4.93 4.28 8.23
CA LEU A 159 4.87 3.91 6.83
C LEU A 159 4.16 5.02 6.05
N ALA A 160 4.61 5.27 4.82
CA ALA A 160 3.88 6.06 3.83
C ALA A 160 3.61 5.17 2.61
N CYS A 161 2.34 5.02 2.25
CA CYS A 161 1.88 4.21 1.15
C CYS A 161 1.25 5.10 0.08
N VAL A 162 1.60 4.88 -1.18
CA VAL A 162 1.01 5.55 -2.35
C VAL A 162 0.79 4.53 -3.46
N HIS A 163 -0.08 4.84 -4.44
CA HIS A 163 -0.08 4.03 -5.65
C HIS A 163 1.22 4.26 -6.46
N GLY A 164 1.69 5.48 -6.51
CA GLY A 164 2.82 5.87 -7.31
C GLY A 164 2.42 6.56 -8.61
N ALA A 165 3.39 6.98 -9.38
CA ALA A 165 3.16 7.66 -10.64
C ALA A 165 4.34 7.52 -11.61
N GLY A 166 4.04 7.62 -12.88
CA GLY A 166 5.00 7.70 -13.97
C GLY A 166 5.65 6.38 -14.35
N GLY A 167 5.82 6.21 -15.63
CA GLY A 167 6.58 5.12 -16.24
C GLY A 167 7.96 5.59 -16.70
N GLY A 168 8.83 4.65 -16.97
CA GLY A 168 10.11 4.87 -17.62
C GLY A 168 10.64 3.55 -18.16
N ALA A 169 11.25 3.59 -19.33
CA ALA A 169 11.84 2.40 -19.95
C ALA A 169 12.99 1.84 -19.08
N LEU A 170 13.71 2.74 -18.40
CA LEU A 170 14.86 2.34 -17.59
C LEU A 170 14.41 1.85 -16.20
N PRO A 171 14.92 0.73 -15.69
CA PRO A 171 14.59 0.21 -14.37
C PRO A 171 14.83 1.21 -13.25
N GLY A 172 15.86 2.04 -13.33
CA GLY A 172 16.21 3.03 -12.32
C GLY A 172 15.24 4.22 -12.19
N ALA A 173 14.38 4.47 -13.18
CA ALA A 173 13.47 5.63 -13.15
C ALA A 173 12.47 5.55 -12.00
N GLY A 174 11.88 4.38 -11.77
CA GLY A 174 10.96 4.14 -10.66
C GLY A 174 11.65 4.23 -9.30
N VAL A 175 12.85 3.64 -9.18
CA VAL A 175 13.66 3.66 -7.96
C VAL A 175 14.02 5.09 -7.56
N ASN A 176 14.57 5.88 -8.49
CA ASN A 176 14.98 7.26 -8.24
C ASN A 176 13.81 8.16 -7.82
N ARG A 177 12.64 7.95 -8.41
CA ARG A 177 11.43 8.71 -8.03
C ARG A 177 10.97 8.36 -6.63
N ALA A 178 10.85 7.07 -6.32
CA ALA A 178 10.46 6.59 -5.00
C ALA A 178 11.43 7.08 -3.91
N ASP A 179 12.74 7.03 -4.17
CA ASP A 179 13.74 7.51 -3.25
C ASP A 179 13.65 9.02 -3.02
N ARG A 180 13.43 9.82 -4.07
CA ARG A 180 13.18 11.27 -3.93
C ARG A 180 11.94 11.54 -3.09
N PHE A 181 10.85 10.79 -3.32
CA PHE A 181 9.62 10.97 -2.57
C PHE A 181 9.81 10.60 -1.09
N MET A 182 10.46 9.48 -0.81
CA MET A 182 10.85 9.08 0.55
C MET A 182 11.69 10.17 1.25
N ASN A 183 12.62 10.78 0.53
CA ASN A 183 13.51 11.80 1.08
C ASN A 183 12.84 13.16 1.27
N SER A 184 11.68 13.42 0.64
CA SER A 184 10.89 14.64 0.85
C SER A 184 10.06 14.62 2.12
N MET A 185 9.88 13.45 2.75
CA MET A 185 9.09 13.28 3.97
C MET A 185 10.01 13.09 5.18
N ASP A 186 9.82 13.91 6.21
CA ASP A 186 10.47 13.68 7.50
C ASP A 186 9.63 12.72 8.36
N GLY A 187 10.31 11.92 9.18
CA GLY A 187 9.63 11.01 10.11
C GLY A 187 9.18 9.66 9.53
N VAL A 188 9.19 9.46 8.22
CA VAL A 188 8.83 8.18 7.59
C VAL A 188 9.99 7.19 7.64
N ASP A 189 9.69 5.95 8.04
CA ASP A 189 10.66 4.83 8.10
C ASP A 189 10.56 3.94 6.85
N VAL A 190 9.35 3.72 6.34
CA VAL A 190 9.09 2.84 5.19
C VAL A 190 8.22 3.57 4.19
N PHE A 191 8.66 3.64 2.94
CA PHE A 191 7.88 4.12 1.81
C PHE A 191 7.52 2.95 0.90
N ILE A 192 6.23 2.83 0.55
CA ILE A 192 5.70 1.73 -0.25
C ILE A 192 4.91 2.31 -1.43
N GLN A 193 5.22 1.85 -2.63
CA GLN A 193 4.45 2.19 -3.84
C GLN A 193 4.15 0.94 -4.69
N GLY A 194 3.25 1.07 -5.67
CA GLY A 194 2.95 0.15 -6.76
C GLY A 194 3.26 0.77 -8.12
N HIS A 195 2.36 0.62 -9.08
CA HIS A 195 2.27 1.30 -10.38
C HIS A 195 3.34 0.93 -11.42
N THR A 196 4.59 0.85 -11.05
CA THR A 196 5.66 0.66 -12.04
C THR A 196 5.83 -0.79 -12.49
N HIS A 197 5.14 -1.73 -11.87
CA HIS A 197 5.20 -3.18 -12.10
C HIS A 197 6.60 -3.79 -11.97
N LYS A 198 7.57 -3.02 -11.47
CA LYS A 198 8.97 -3.44 -11.30
C LYS A 198 9.27 -3.48 -9.80
N PRO A 199 9.27 -4.65 -9.18
CA PRO A 199 9.50 -4.75 -7.75
C PRO A 199 10.94 -4.38 -7.39
N PHE A 200 11.10 -3.63 -6.31
CA PHE A 200 12.40 -3.36 -5.69
C PHE A 200 12.26 -3.10 -4.21
N ALA A 201 13.38 -3.24 -3.49
CA ALA A 201 13.53 -2.82 -2.11
C ALA A 201 14.91 -2.15 -1.94
N LEU A 202 14.91 -0.89 -1.54
CA LEU A 202 16.11 -0.08 -1.32
C LEU A 202 16.23 0.27 0.16
N ARG A 203 17.29 -0.17 0.81
CA ARG A 203 17.62 0.22 2.18
C ARG A 203 18.44 1.51 2.16
N GLY A 204 18.04 2.46 2.97
CA GLY A 204 18.72 3.73 3.16
C GLY A 204 18.87 4.10 4.64
N SER A 205 19.33 5.30 4.88
CA SER A 205 19.33 5.89 6.24
C SER A 205 19.35 7.39 6.17
N LYS A 206 18.69 8.04 7.13
CA LYS A 206 18.73 9.49 7.35
C LYS A 206 19.55 9.80 8.61
N LEU A 207 20.31 10.90 8.60
CA LEU A 207 20.89 11.44 9.81
C LEU A 207 19.84 12.29 10.53
N VAL A 208 19.61 11.98 11.79
CA VAL A 208 18.76 12.77 12.69
C VAL A 208 19.65 13.57 13.60
N ILE A 209 19.60 14.89 13.46
CA ILE A 209 20.43 15.84 14.21
C ILE A 209 19.57 16.40 15.33
N ASP A 210 19.91 16.03 16.56
CA ASP A 210 19.34 16.60 17.79
C ASP A 210 20.33 17.61 18.36
N ALA A 211 20.19 18.86 17.94
CA ALA A 211 21.09 19.94 18.36
C ALA A 211 20.95 20.23 19.85
N GLN A 212 19.79 20.07 20.46
CA GLN A 212 19.54 20.30 21.87
C GLN A 212 20.35 19.33 22.75
N ASN A 213 20.33 18.04 22.37
CA ASN A 213 21.04 16.98 23.09
C ASN A 213 22.47 16.71 22.54
N LYS A 214 22.93 17.53 21.57
CA LYS A 214 24.22 17.38 20.90
C LYS A 214 24.49 15.97 20.37
N ARG A 215 23.47 15.37 19.76
CA ARG A 215 23.52 13.99 19.26
C ARG A 215 23.20 13.93 17.78
N VAL A 216 23.93 13.08 17.08
CA VAL A 216 23.59 12.68 15.72
C VAL A 216 23.34 11.17 15.75
N THR A 217 22.16 10.77 15.31
CA THR A 217 21.78 9.37 15.22
C THR A 217 21.45 9.00 13.78
N ARG A 218 21.50 7.72 13.47
CA ARG A 218 21.15 7.21 12.15
C ARG A 218 19.79 6.52 12.24
N ARG A 219 18.83 6.97 11.43
CA ARG A 219 17.51 6.37 11.29
C ARG A 219 17.48 5.53 10.00
N PRO A 220 17.36 4.20 10.09
CA PRO A 220 17.24 3.37 8.90
C PRO A 220 15.94 3.65 8.17
N THR A 221 15.96 3.54 6.84
CA THR A 221 14.78 3.71 5.98
C THR A 221 14.69 2.57 4.97
N LEU A 222 13.48 2.29 4.51
CA LEU A 222 13.19 1.32 3.47
C LEU A 222 12.27 1.96 2.42
N THR A 223 12.69 1.94 1.17
CA THR A 223 11.87 2.34 0.03
C THR A 223 11.59 1.12 -0.82
N MET A 224 10.32 0.84 -1.12
CA MET A 224 9.97 -0.37 -1.85
C MET A 224 8.82 -0.14 -2.84
N CYS A 225 8.81 -0.97 -3.87
CA CYS A 225 7.73 -1.06 -4.84
C CYS A 225 7.20 -2.49 -4.87
N ALA A 226 5.89 -2.62 -4.77
CA ALA A 226 5.21 -3.89 -5.01
C ALA A 226 5.35 -4.29 -6.49
N GLY A 227 5.38 -5.58 -6.75
CA GLY A 227 5.28 -6.12 -8.11
C GLY A 227 3.85 -6.08 -8.62
N ALA A 228 3.67 -6.34 -9.92
CA ALA A 228 2.37 -6.57 -10.53
C ALA A 228 2.08 -8.07 -10.65
N TRP A 229 0.79 -8.37 -10.89
CA TRP A 229 0.27 -9.72 -11.11
C TRP A 229 -0.05 -9.98 -12.59
N LEU A 230 0.57 -9.21 -13.48
CA LEU A 230 0.47 -9.38 -14.93
C LEU A 230 1.60 -10.25 -15.43
N GLY A 231 1.28 -11.34 -16.12
CA GLY A 231 2.22 -12.25 -16.77
C GLY A 231 2.64 -11.79 -18.18
#